data_6eac582548fdf8c19cd33f3c348b6305
#
_entry.id   6eac582548fdf8c19cd33f3c348b6305
#
_cell.length_a   1.000
_cell.length_b   1.000
_cell.length_c   1.000
_cell.angle_alpha   90.00
_cell.angle_beta   90.00
_cell.angle_gamma   90.00
#
_symmetry.space_group_name_H-M   'P 1'
#
loop_
_entity.id
_entity.type
_entity.pdbx_description
1 polymer ?
#
loop_
_entity_poly.entity_id
_entity_poly.type
_entity_poly.pdbx_seq_one_letter_code
_entity_poly.pdbx_strand_id
1 'polypeptide(L)' 'MEVRKQYTIINNDEEITITVGDYLRVKTKEENIIGKVSDLGSNYVELEISEHNRNVYKSFLYVSLLEVEEYEG' A
#
# COMPACT_ATOMS: atom_id res chain seq x y z
N MET A 1 -22.97 -5.86 6.81
CA MET A 1 -21.61 -6.43 6.87
C MET A 1 -20.78 -5.83 5.75
N GLU A 2 -19.69 -5.19 6.11
CA GLU A 2 -18.78 -4.64 5.12
C GLU A 2 -17.70 -5.66 4.78
N VAL A 3 -17.50 -5.86 3.48
CA VAL A 3 -16.42 -6.68 2.98
C VAL A 3 -15.38 -5.74 2.36
N ARG A 4 -14.17 -5.72 2.93
CA ARG A 4 -13.08 -4.91 2.41
C ARG A 4 -12.20 -5.75 1.51
N LYS A 5 -11.70 -5.16 0.45
CA LYS A 5 -10.73 -5.84 -0.41
C LYS A 5 -9.45 -6.12 0.37
N GLN A 6 -8.92 -7.29 0.16
CA GLN A 6 -7.66 -7.73 0.76
C GLN A 6 -6.79 -8.37 -0.30
N TYR A 7 -5.50 -8.25 -0.13
CA TYR A 7 -4.52 -8.93 -0.98
C TYR A 7 -3.32 -9.32 -0.14
N THR A 8 -2.89 -10.56 -0.26
CA THR A 8 -1.74 -11.06 0.47
C THR A 8 -0.53 -11.10 -0.45
N ILE A 9 0.55 -10.49 -0.01
CA ILE A 9 1.81 -10.49 -0.74
C ILE A 9 2.88 -11.13 0.12
N ILE A 10 3.93 -11.62 -0.53
CA ILE A 10 5.11 -12.16 0.16
C ILE A 10 6.22 -11.13 -0.01
N ASN A 11 6.74 -10.67 1.11
CA ASN A 11 7.80 -9.68 1.14
C ASN A 11 8.86 -10.12 2.14
N ASN A 12 10.09 -10.33 1.68
CA ASN A 12 11.21 -10.80 2.51
C ASN A 12 10.87 -12.06 3.30
N ASP A 13 10.26 -13.04 2.62
CA ASP A 13 9.82 -14.32 3.19
C ASP A 13 8.70 -14.20 4.24
N GLU A 14 8.07 -13.05 4.34
CA GLU A 14 6.92 -12.85 5.21
C GLU A 14 5.66 -12.62 4.40
N GLU A 15 4.56 -13.20 4.85
CA GLU A 15 3.26 -12.91 4.26
C GLU A 15 2.68 -11.67 4.91
N ILE A 16 2.27 -10.73 4.08
CA ILE A 16 1.63 -9.50 4.53
C ILE A 16 0.27 -9.41 3.85
N THR A 17 -0.78 -9.32 4.64
CA THR A 17 -2.12 -9.11 4.12
C THR A 17 -2.46 -7.62 4.16
N ILE A 18 -2.72 -7.06 3.00
CA ILE A 18 -3.06 -5.65 2.85
C ILE A 18 -4.57 -5.54 2.71
N THR A 19 -5.17 -4.66 3.49
CA THR A 19 -6.62 -4.42 3.46
C THR A 19 -6.86 -2.94 3.14
N VAL A 20 -7.87 -2.68 2.32
CA VAL A 20 -8.29 -1.29 2.05
C VAL A 20 -8.61 -0.61 3.38
N GLY A 21 -8.02 0.57 3.59
CA GLY A 21 -8.14 1.31 4.84
C GLY A 21 -6.91 1.25 5.74
N ASP A 22 -6.03 0.29 5.50
CA ASP A 22 -4.78 0.17 6.26
C ASP A 22 -3.79 1.25 5.84
N TYR A 23 -2.90 1.62 6.76
CA TYR A 23 -1.76 2.47 6.43
C TYR A 23 -0.55 1.59 6.18
N LEU A 24 0.14 1.88 5.09
CA LEU A 24 1.33 1.16 4.69
C LEU A 24 2.50 2.09 4.45
N ARG A 25 3.69 1.61 4.75
CA ARG A 25 4.92 2.19 4.26
C ARG A 25 5.45 1.29 3.15
N VAL A 26 5.59 1.84 1.96
CA VAL A 26 6.10 1.11 0.81
C VAL A 26 7.39 1.76 0.32
N LYS A 27 8.31 0.93 -0.10
CA LYS A 27 9.59 1.37 -0.65
C LYS A 27 9.76 0.83 -2.05
N THR A 28 10.08 1.72 -2.98
CA THR A 28 10.46 1.37 -4.35
C THR A 28 11.88 1.85 -4.59
N LYS A 29 12.39 1.65 -5.79
CA LYS A 29 13.74 2.14 -6.13
C LYS A 29 13.86 3.65 -6.03
N GLU A 30 12.77 4.36 -6.19
CA GLU A 30 12.77 5.82 -6.28
C GLU A 30 12.17 6.51 -5.07
N GLU A 31 11.30 5.83 -4.34
CA GLU A 31 10.50 6.46 -3.31
C GLU A 31 10.35 5.58 -2.08
N ASN A 32 10.13 6.26 -0.95
CA ASN A 32 9.71 5.62 0.29
C ASN A 32 8.50 6.43 0.76
N ILE A 33 7.33 5.80 0.74
CA ILE A 33 6.07 6.50 0.89
C ILE A 33 5.21 5.83 1.95
N ILE A 34 4.55 6.65 2.76
CA ILE A 34 3.54 6.20 3.71
C ILE A 34 2.18 6.70 3.20
N GLY A 35 1.22 5.82 3.09
CA GLY A 35 -0.11 6.17 2.63
C GLY A 35 -1.16 5.21 3.12
N LYS A 36 -2.41 5.61 2.93
CA LYS A 36 -3.55 4.78 3.26
C LYS A 36 -3.99 4.02 2.01
N VAL A 37 -4.21 2.72 2.15
CA VAL A 37 -4.66 1.90 1.03
C VAL A 37 -6.07 2.32 0.64
N SER A 38 -6.22 2.83 -0.58
CA SER A 38 -7.51 3.27 -1.11
C SER A 38 -8.12 2.25 -2.07
N ASP A 39 -7.31 1.45 -2.74
CA ASP A 39 -7.78 0.37 -3.60
C ASP A 39 -6.70 -0.68 -3.78
N LEU A 40 -7.13 -1.89 -4.12
CA LEU A 40 -6.27 -3.02 -4.39
C LEU A 40 -6.72 -3.69 -5.68
N GLY A 41 -5.79 -3.89 -6.59
CA GLY A 41 -6.03 -4.64 -7.81
C GLY A 41 -5.27 -5.96 -7.78
N SER A 42 -5.36 -6.71 -8.88
CA SER A 42 -4.67 -7.99 -8.99
C SER A 42 -3.15 -7.82 -9.08
N ASN A 43 -2.68 -6.67 -9.53
CA ASN A 43 -1.25 -6.42 -9.73
C ASN A 43 -0.78 -5.07 -9.17
N TYR A 44 -1.65 -4.32 -8.52
CA TYR A 44 -1.31 -3.00 -8.01
C TYR A 44 -1.97 -2.69 -6.67
N VAL A 45 -1.40 -1.74 -5.96
CA VAL A 45 -1.98 -1.12 -4.77
C VAL A 45 -2.05 0.38 -5.00
N GLU A 46 -3.19 0.99 -4.65
CA GLU A 46 -3.36 2.44 -4.72
C GLU A 46 -3.32 3.00 -3.30
N LEU A 47 -2.49 4.01 -3.10
CA LEU A 47 -2.34 4.68 -1.81
C LEU A 47 -2.81 6.12 -1.89
N GLU A 48 -3.55 6.54 -0.88
CA GLU A 48 -3.90 7.93 -0.67
C GLU A 48 -2.82 8.57 0.20
N ILE A 49 -2.16 9.56 -0.33
CA ILE A 49 -1.02 10.23 0.30
C ILE A 49 -1.40 11.69 0.54
N SER A 50 -1.12 12.19 1.74
CA SER A 50 -1.33 13.59 2.04
C SER A 50 -0.08 14.37 1.65
N GLU A 51 -0.24 15.33 0.73
CA GLU A 51 0.86 16.10 0.18
C GLU A 51 0.40 17.53 -0.03
N HIS A 52 1.11 18.49 0.58
CA HIS A 52 0.80 19.93 0.46
C HIS A 52 -0.67 20.26 0.75
N ASN A 53 -1.22 19.71 1.84
CA ASN A 53 -2.62 19.90 2.24
C ASN A 53 -3.64 19.35 1.24
N ARG A 54 -3.21 18.44 0.36
CA ARG A 54 -4.08 17.76 -0.59
C ARG A 54 -3.87 16.27 -0.52
N ASN A 55 -4.91 15.52 -0.84
CA ASN A 55 -4.81 14.07 -0.95
C ASN A 55 -4.49 13.72 -2.40
N VAL A 56 -3.43 12.96 -2.58
CA VAL A 56 -2.97 12.51 -3.89
C VAL A 56 -3.02 10.99 -3.89
N TYR A 57 -3.47 10.41 -5.00
CA TYR A 57 -3.54 8.97 -5.15
C TYR A 57 -2.40 8.50 -6.04
N LYS A 58 -1.63 7.53 -5.56
CA LYS A 58 -0.56 6.92 -6.35
C LYS A 58 -0.74 5.42 -6.36
N SER A 59 -0.54 4.82 -7.53
CA SER A 59 -0.62 3.38 -7.71
C SER A 59 0.77 2.80 -7.90
N PHE A 60 1.01 1.64 -7.26
CA PHE A 60 2.27 0.93 -7.37
C PHE A 60 2.00 -0.50 -7.79
N LEU A 61 2.77 -1.01 -8.73
CA LEU A 61 2.74 -2.43 -9.06
C LEU A 61 3.40 -3.22 -7.92
N TYR A 62 2.82 -4.34 -7.54
CA TYR A 62 3.41 -5.15 -6.47
C TYR A 62 4.85 -5.55 -6.78
N VAL A 63 5.16 -5.81 -8.06
CA VAL A 63 6.50 -6.21 -8.46
C VAL A 63 7.54 -5.11 -8.31
N SER A 64 7.13 -3.85 -8.19
CA SER A 64 8.04 -2.74 -8.02
C SER A 64 8.31 -2.41 -6.55
N LEU A 65 7.60 -3.04 -5.62
CA LEU A 65 7.75 -2.80 -4.19
C LEU A 65 8.94 -3.59 -3.65
N LEU A 66 9.92 -2.91 -3.09
CA LEU A 66 11.09 -3.53 -2.47
C LEU A 66 10.81 -3.89 -1.02
N GLU A 67 10.08 -3.04 -0.31
CA GLU A 67 9.69 -3.28 1.07
C GLU A 67 8.27 -2.79 1.29
N VAL A 68 7.52 -3.52 2.07
CA VAL A 68 6.17 -3.17 2.49
C VAL A 68 6.04 -3.44 3.97
N GLU A 69 5.59 -2.45 4.73
CA GLU A 69 5.33 -2.60 6.15
C GLU A 69 3.98 -2.01 6.49
N GLU A 70 3.27 -2.65 7.41
CA GLU A 70 2.09 -2.03 8.00
C GLU A 70 2.54 -0.89 8.90
N TYR A 71 1.87 0.24 8.77
CA TYR A 71 2.18 1.43 9.54
C TYR A 71 0.99 1.80 10.42
N GLU A 72 1.23 1.83 11.71
CA GLU A 72 0.23 2.29 12.67
C GLU A 72 0.62 3.70 13.08
N GLY A 73 -0.10 4.65 12.53
CA GLY A 73 0.14 6.05 12.80
C GLY A 73 -0.39 6.54 14.13
#